data_78b25a349512fbbd4f806af4bc8d7c26
#
_entry.id   78b25a349512fbbd4f806af4bc8d7c26
#
_cell.length_a   1.000
_cell.length_b   1.000
_cell.length_c   1.000
_cell.angle_alpha   90.00
_cell.angle_beta   90.00
_cell.angle_gamma   90.00
#
_symmetry.space_group_name_H-M   'P 1'
#
loop_
_entity.id
_entity.type
_entity.pdbx_description
1 polymer ?
#
loop_
_entity_poly.entity_id
_entity_poly.type
_entity_poly.pdbx_seq_one_letter_code
_entity_poly.pdbx_strand_id
1 'polypeptide(L)'
;TIFKDYYKNQWFPYTMPISDIYGLGAAMELIRDDKELYDRHKKIAKATREAVKASGLKLHLQSGYSDTVTVFNVPEGILADDILDRMQKVHNIMLAGSFGELEGKVIRIGHMGASANISDMLAVMAGLEETLKYLGWQAKGNLLEQFQKYMTNE
;
A
#
# COMPACT_ATOMS: atom_id res chain seq x y z
N THR A 1 19.87 -33.37 2.10
CA THR A 1 18.67 -32.51 1.99
C THR A 1 18.18 -32.49 0.55
N ILE A 2 16.90 -32.26 0.32
CA ILE A 2 16.24 -32.26 -1.02
C ILE A 2 17.03 -31.45 -2.05
N PHE A 3 17.50 -30.27 -1.72
CA PHE A 3 18.28 -29.43 -2.65
C PHE A 3 19.69 -29.98 -2.94
N LYS A 4 20.35 -30.61 -1.95
CA LYS A 4 21.63 -31.28 -2.19
C LYS A 4 21.47 -32.49 -3.08
N ASP A 5 20.39 -33.24 -2.90
CA ASP A 5 20.08 -34.41 -3.73
C ASP A 5 19.71 -34.00 -5.16
N TYR A 6 18.97 -32.90 -5.33
CA TYR A 6 18.72 -32.31 -6.63
C TYR A 6 20.03 -31.95 -7.35
N TYR A 7 20.91 -31.20 -6.67
CA TYR A 7 22.19 -30.80 -7.26
C TYR A 7 23.02 -32.00 -7.69
N LYS A 8 23.06 -33.03 -6.84
CA LYS A 8 23.82 -34.26 -7.11
C LYS A 8 23.24 -35.09 -8.24
N ASN A 9 21.92 -35.28 -8.23
CA ASN A 9 21.21 -36.22 -9.11
C ASN A 9 20.59 -35.52 -10.32
N GLN A 10 20.63 -34.20 -10.43
CA GLN A 10 20.01 -33.41 -11.49
C GLN A 10 18.49 -33.68 -11.64
N TRP A 11 17.85 -34.01 -10.52
CA TRP A 11 16.43 -34.35 -10.48
C TRP A 11 15.70 -33.42 -9.51
N PHE A 12 14.72 -32.63 -10.04
CA PHE A 12 13.92 -31.73 -9.25
C PHE A 12 12.75 -32.47 -8.59
N PRO A 13 12.59 -32.44 -7.27
CA PRO A 13 11.65 -33.31 -6.53
C PRO A 13 10.19 -32.86 -6.64
N TYR A 14 9.92 -31.71 -7.23
CA TYR A 14 8.59 -31.12 -7.35
C TYR A 14 8.30 -30.70 -8.79
N THR A 15 7.02 -30.46 -9.11
CA THR A 15 6.65 -29.84 -10.37
C THR A 15 7.19 -28.41 -10.43
N MET A 16 7.91 -28.09 -11.50
CA MET A 16 8.42 -26.74 -11.70
C MET A 16 7.27 -25.73 -11.90
N PRO A 17 7.26 -24.61 -11.20
CA PRO A 17 6.24 -23.57 -11.38
C PRO A 17 6.53 -22.74 -12.63
N ILE A 18 6.39 -23.35 -13.81
CA ILE A 18 6.79 -22.75 -15.09
C ILE A 18 6.02 -21.45 -15.36
N SER A 19 4.72 -21.44 -15.09
CA SER A 19 3.89 -20.23 -15.27
C SER A 19 4.37 -19.06 -14.41
N ASP A 20 4.76 -19.35 -13.16
CA ASP A 20 5.26 -18.33 -12.24
C ASP A 20 6.64 -17.79 -12.70
N ILE A 21 7.49 -18.67 -13.24
CA ILE A 21 8.80 -18.28 -13.79
C ILE A 21 8.61 -17.37 -15.02
N TYR A 22 7.69 -17.68 -15.92
CA TYR A 22 7.38 -16.81 -17.06
C TYR A 22 6.76 -15.48 -16.60
N GLY A 23 5.83 -15.54 -15.64
CA GLY A 23 5.25 -14.33 -15.04
C GLY A 23 6.30 -13.43 -14.39
N LEU A 24 7.24 -14.02 -13.64
CA LEU A 24 8.37 -13.28 -13.07
C LEU A 24 9.25 -12.67 -14.16
N GLY A 25 9.56 -13.41 -15.23
CA GLY A 25 10.32 -12.89 -16.37
C GLY A 25 9.67 -11.65 -16.97
N ALA A 26 8.37 -11.72 -17.27
CA ALA A 26 7.61 -10.59 -17.82
C ALA A 26 7.59 -9.39 -16.84
N ALA A 27 7.41 -9.63 -15.55
CA ALA A 27 7.45 -8.56 -14.54
C ALA A 27 8.83 -7.89 -14.45
N MET A 28 9.91 -8.66 -14.54
CA MET A 28 11.28 -8.13 -14.56
C MET A 28 11.55 -7.26 -15.79
N GLU A 29 11.01 -7.62 -16.96
CA GLU A 29 11.11 -6.79 -18.16
C GLU A 29 10.40 -5.44 -17.97
N LEU A 30 9.18 -5.44 -17.44
CA LEU A 30 8.45 -4.22 -17.13
C LEU A 30 9.21 -3.31 -16.15
N ILE A 31 9.82 -3.90 -15.10
CA ILE A 31 10.63 -3.16 -14.12
C ILE A 31 11.88 -2.57 -14.77
N ARG A 32 12.56 -3.34 -15.60
CA ARG A 32 13.79 -2.90 -16.31
C ARG A 32 13.51 -1.72 -17.23
N ASP A 33 12.37 -1.71 -17.90
CA ASP A 33 12.02 -0.74 -18.91
C ASP A 33 11.37 0.54 -18.34
N ASP A 34 10.86 0.48 -17.12
CA ASP A 34 10.30 1.63 -16.39
C ASP A 34 11.39 2.45 -15.69
N LYS A 35 11.87 3.49 -16.36
CA LYS A 35 12.96 4.35 -15.85
C LYS A 35 12.55 5.23 -14.67
N GLU A 36 11.25 5.47 -14.49
CA GLU A 36 10.71 6.32 -13.44
C GLU A 36 10.19 5.53 -12.23
N LEU A 37 10.35 4.21 -12.25
CA LEU A 37 9.79 3.31 -11.24
C LEU A 37 10.05 3.79 -9.80
N TYR A 38 11.31 4.02 -9.47
CA TYR A 38 11.71 4.36 -8.09
C TYR A 38 11.29 5.78 -7.70
N ASP A 39 11.45 6.74 -8.59
CA ASP A 39 11.08 8.14 -8.33
C ASP A 39 9.57 8.28 -8.19
N ARG A 40 8.79 7.58 -9.02
CA ARG A 40 7.33 7.54 -8.91
C ARG A 40 6.89 6.95 -7.57
N HIS A 41 7.44 5.81 -7.15
CA HIS A 41 7.12 5.21 -5.85
C HIS A 41 7.47 6.15 -4.69
N LYS A 42 8.66 6.72 -4.70
CA LYS A 42 9.13 7.66 -3.69
C LYS A 42 8.23 8.90 -3.58
N LYS A 43 7.86 9.47 -4.71
CA LYS A 43 6.99 10.65 -4.77
C LYS A 43 5.59 10.34 -4.23
N ILE A 44 4.97 9.24 -4.68
CA ILE A 44 3.66 8.80 -4.20
C ILE A 44 3.71 8.49 -2.70
N ALA A 45 4.71 7.76 -2.23
CA ALA A 45 4.87 7.42 -0.83
C ALA A 45 5.00 8.67 0.05
N LYS A 46 5.81 9.65 -0.37
CA LYS A 46 5.96 10.92 0.34
C LYS A 46 4.63 11.67 0.39
N ALA A 47 3.96 11.84 -0.75
CA ALA A 47 2.66 12.52 -0.82
C ALA A 47 1.60 11.84 0.06
N THR A 48 1.54 10.51 0.06
CA THR A 48 0.63 9.73 0.90
C THR A 48 0.89 9.96 2.39
N ARG A 49 2.16 9.88 2.82
CA ARG A 49 2.54 10.11 4.22
C ARG A 49 2.23 11.53 4.68
N GLU A 50 2.50 12.52 3.84
CA GLU A 50 2.23 13.91 4.19
C GLU A 50 0.73 14.20 4.23
N ALA A 51 -0.07 13.62 3.32
CA ALA A 51 -1.52 13.71 3.37
C ALA A 51 -2.10 13.09 4.67
N VAL A 52 -1.61 11.90 5.04
CA VAL A 52 -1.98 11.23 6.30
C VAL A 52 -1.67 12.12 7.51
N LYS A 53 -0.47 12.69 7.60
CA LYS A 53 -0.09 13.59 8.71
C LYS A 53 -0.94 14.86 8.73
N ALA A 54 -1.14 15.50 7.57
CA ALA A 54 -1.87 16.75 7.47
C ALA A 54 -3.35 16.60 7.83
N SER A 55 -3.93 15.42 7.58
CA SER A 55 -5.30 15.10 8.00
C SER A 55 -5.45 14.91 9.51
N GLY A 56 -4.34 14.75 10.24
CA GLY A 56 -4.31 14.49 11.68
C GLY A 56 -4.21 13.02 12.04
N LEU A 57 -4.15 12.13 11.07
CA LEU A 57 -3.84 10.70 11.30
C LEU A 57 -2.37 10.56 11.73
N LYS A 58 -2.10 9.56 12.55
CA LYS A 58 -0.75 9.28 13.03
C LYS A 58 -0.12 8.14 12.23
N LEU A 59 0.99 8.42 11.55
CA LEU A 59 1.80 7.36 10.97
C LEU A 59 2.27 6.40 12.08
N HIS A 60 2.26 5.11 11.78
CA HIS A 60 2.72 4.10 12.73
C HIS A 60 4.23 4.21 12.99
N LEU A 61 5.02 4.40 11.94
CA LEU A 61 6.45 4.66 12.03
C LEU A 61 6.74 6.15 12.03
N GLN A 62 7.81 6.55 12.72
CA GLN A 62 8.32 7.94 12.70
C GLN A 62 9.46 8.12 11.68
N SER A 63 10.12 7.04 11.29
CA SER A 63 11.21 7.01 10.31
C SER A 63 11.39 5.61 9.74
N GLY A 64 12.26 5.44 8.75
CA GLY A 64 12.55 4.13 8.14
C GLY A 64 11.39 3.62 7.26
N TYR A 65 10.70 4.52 6.56
CA TYR A 65 9.56 4.19 5.72
C TYR A 65 9.98 3.38 4.49
N SER A 66 9.12 2.46 4.08
CA SER A 66 9.14 1.90 2.73
C SER A 66 8.46 2.87 1.75
N ASP A 67 8.91 2.86 0.50
CA ASP A 67 8.26 3.62 -0.57
C ASP A 67 7.16 2.81 -1.28
N THR A 68 6.76 1.67 -0.72
CA THR A 68 5.71 0.80 -1.29
C THR A 68 4.47 0.68 -0.42
N VAL A 69 4.54 1.10 0.84
CA VAL A 69 3.42 1.02 1.79
C VAL A 69 3.46 2.18 2.78
N THR A 70 2.30 2.74 3.07
CA THR A 70 2.11 3.71 4.17
C THR A 70 1.22 3.08 5.23
N VAL A 71 1.65 3.15 6.49
CA VAL A 71 0.93 2.57 7.64
C VAL A 71 0.55 3.68 8.60
N PHE A 72 -0.73 3.76 8.96
CA PHE A 72 -1.23 4.68 9.96
C PHE A 72 -2.00 3.96 11.06
N ASN A 73 -2.00 4.54 12.25
CA ASN A 73 -2.75 4.02 13.39
C ASN A 73 -4.24 4.32 13.20
N VAL A 74 -5.07 3.34 13.51
CA VAL A 74 -6.53 3.50 13.52
C VAL A 74 -6.89 4.62 14.52
N PRO A 75 -7.74 5.59 14.14
CA PRO A 75 -8.18 6.64 15.05
C PRO A 75 -8.92 6.06 16.27
N GLU A 76 -8.78 6.71 17.41
CA GLU A 76 -9.49 6.33 18.62
C GLU A 76 -11.00 6.36 18.41
N GLY A 77 -11.70 5.36 18.91
CA GLY A 77 -13.15 5.21 18.79
C GLY A 77 -13.64 4.61 17.46
N ILE A 78 -12.75 4.26 16.54
CA ILE A 78 -13.07 3.60 15.26
C ILE A 78 -12.47 2.19 15.25
N LEU A 79 -13.17 1.23 14.65
CA LEU A 79 -12.64 -0.11 14.44
C LEU A 79 -11.95 -0.18 13.07
N ALA A 80 -10.83 -0.90 13.01
CA ALA A 80 -10.11 -1.15 11.74
C ALA A 80 -11.02 -1.82 10.70
N ASP A 81 -11.82 -2.79 11.13
CA ASP A 81 -12.71 -3.55 10.27
C ASP A 81 -13.81 -2.67 9.66
N ASP A 82 -14.31 -1.66 10.37
CA ASP A 82 -15.28 -0.72 9.83
C ASP A 82 -14.69 0.12 8.69
N ILE A 83 -13.41 0.53 8.84
CA ILE A 83 -12.70 1.23 7.77
C ILE A 83 -12.51 0.31 6.55
N LEU A 84 -12.00 -0.90 6.77
CA LEU A 84 -11.70 -1.86 5.70
C LEU A 84 -12.96 -2.27 4.96
N ASP A 85 -14.02 -2.60 5.67
CA ASP A 85 -15.30 -3.00 5.15
C ASP A 85 -15.95 -1.91 4.29
N ARG A 86 -15.95 -0.67 4.78
CA ARG A 86 -16.52 0.43 4.03
C ARG A 86 -15.71 0.79 2.80
N MET A 87 -14.38 0.82 2.91
CA MET A 87 -13.49 1.02 1.76
C MET A 87 -13.76 -0.02 0.67
N GLN A 88 -13.93 -1.28 1.04
CA GLN A 88 -14.21 -2.34 0.08
C GLN A 88 -15.64 -2.28 -0.47
N LYS A 89 -16.66 -2.16 0.38
CA LYS A 89 -18.08 -2.28 -0.01
C LYS A 89 -18.61 -1.04 -0.73
N VAL A 90 -18.14 0.15 -0.36
CA VAL A 90 -18.66 1.42 -0.89
C VAL A 90 -17.75 1.95 -2.00
N HIS A 91 -16.44 1.88 -1.81
CA HIS A 91 -15.48 2.47 -2.76
C HIS A 91 -14.83 1.44 -3.69
N ASN A 92 -15.08 0.13 -3.46
CA ASN A 92 -14.43 -0.96 -4.20
C ASN A 92 -12.88 -0.89 -4.13
N ILE A 93 -12.36 -0.45 -2.99
CA ILE A 93 -10.93 -0.29 -2.71
C ILE A 93 -10.55 -1.21 -1.57
N MET A 94 -9.58 -2.08 -1.80
CA MET A 94 -9.06 -2.98 -0.78
C MET A 94 -7.83 -2.36 -0.09
N LEU A 95 -7.99 -2.00 1.17
CA LEU A 95 -6.90 -1.71 2.08
C LEU A 95 -6.57 -2.94 2.92
N ALA A 96 -5.47 -2.93 3.65
CA ALA A 96 -5.08 -4.03 4.51
C ALA A 96 -4.97 -3.58 5.97
N GLY A 97 -5.50 -4.40 6.87
CA GLY A 97 -5.18 -4.34 8.29
C GLY A 97 -3.83 -4.96 8.60
N SER A 98 -3.65 -5.44 9.82
CA SER A 98 -2.46 -6.18 10.24
C SER A 98 -2.86 -7.42 11.02
N PHE A 99 -1.87 -8.13 11.53
CA PHE A 99 -2.06 -9.36 12.32
C PHE A 99 -1.13 -9.32 13.55
N GLY A 100 -1.35 -10.27 14.48
CA GLY A 100 -0.58 -10.36 15.70
C GLY A 100 -0.75 -9.12 16.58
N GLU A 101 0.33 -8.54 17.06
CA GLU A 101 0.29 -7.40 17.99
C GLU A 101 -0.30 -6.12 17.39
N LEU A 102 -0.34 -6.00 16.06
CA LEU A 102 -0.87 -4.84 15.34
C LEU A 102 -2.28 -5.06 14.79
N GLU A 103 -2.89 -6.21 15.03
CA GLU A 103 -4.25 -6.52 14.61
C GLU A 103 -5.23 -5.49 15.18
N GLY A 104 -6.08 -4.95 14.31
CA GLY A 104 -7.06 -3.91 14.66
C GLY A 104 -6.49 -2.53 15.01
N LYS A 105 -5.15 -2.37 15.04
CA LYS A 105 -4.50 -1.11 15.47
C LYS A 105 -4.01 -0.24 14.33
N VAL A 106 -3.78 -0.82 13.15
CA VAL A 106 -3.23 -0.10 12.01
C VAL A 106 -3.94 -0.45 10.71
N ILE A 107 -3.90 0.50 9.78
CA ILE A 107 -4.30 0.32 8.38
C ILE A 107 -3.07 0.53 7.50
N ARG A 108 -2.95 -0.28 6.46
CA ARG A 108 -1.89 -0.24 5.46
C ARG A 108 -2.45 0.17 4.11
N ILE A 109 -1.90 1.23 3.54
CA ILE A 109 -2.16 1.68 2.18
C ILE A 109 -1.01 1.18 1.31
N GLY A 110 -1.27 0.20 0.46
CA GLY A 110 -0.29 -0.28 -0.52
C GLY A 110 -0.26 0.65 -1.74
N HIS A 111 0.92 1.06 -2.15
CA HIS A 111 1.16 1.86 -3.34
C HIS A 111 2.40 1.34 -4.08
N MET A 112 2.25 0.13 -4.63
CA MET A 112 3.35 -0.59 -5.28
C MET A 112 2.91 -1.20 -6.61
N GLY A 113 3.86 -1.46 -7.50
CA GLY A 113 3.61 -2.05 -8.81
C GLY A 113 2.64 -1.21 -9.65
N ALA A 114 1.64 -1.83 -10.24
CA ALA A 114 0.63 -1.17 -11.06
C ALA A 114 -0.20 -0.13 -10.29
N SER A 115 -0.41 -0.34 -8.99
CA SER A 115 -1.14 0.61 -8.12
C SER A 115 -0.29 1.81 -7.67
N ALA A 116 0.99 1.87 -8.03
CA ALA A 116 1.82 3.06 -7.82
C ALA A 116 1.55 4.09 -8.93
N ASN A 117 0.32 4.57 -9.02
CA ASN A 117 -0.10 5.60 -9.96
C ASN A 117 -0.99 6.64 -9.27
N ILE A 118 -1.05 7.83 -9.87
CA ILE A 118 -1.74 8.98 -9.25
C ILE A 118 -3.24 8.76 -9.18
N SER A 119 -3.86 8.19 -10.23
CA SER A 119 -5.32 8.03 -10.28
C SER A 119 -5.85 7.09 -9.21
N ASP A 120 -5.18 5.95 -9.00
CA ASP A 120 -5.55 5.00 -7.95
C ASP A 120 -5.39 5.62 -6.56
N MET A 121 -4.29 6.36 -6.35
CA MET A 121 -4.06 7.00 -5.06
C MET A 121 -5.03 8.14 -4.78
N LEU A 122 -5.46 8.90 -5.78
CA LEU A 122 -6.54 9.89 -5.63
C LEU A 122 -7.86 9.23 -5.18
N ALA A 123 -8.20 8.09 -5.79
CA ALA A 123 -9.39 7.33 -5.40
C ALA A 123 -9.27 6.81 -3.96
N VAL A 124 -8.09 6.29 -3.57
CA VAL A 124 -7.81 5.85 -2.19
C VAL A 124 -7.96 7.00 -1.20
N MET A 125 -7.39 8.17 -1.48
CA MET A 125 -7.46 9.33 -0.58
C MET A 125 -8.90 9.84 -0.43
N ALA A 126 -9.64 9.94 -1.53
CA ALA A 126 -11.05 10.37 -1.52
C ALA A 126 -11.94 9.37 -0.75
N GLY A 127 -11.80 8.07 -1.03
CA GLY A 127 -12.57 7.03 -0.36
C GLY A 127 -12.27 6.94 1.13
N LEU A 128 -10.99 7.03 1.51
CA LEU A 128 -10.57 7.00 2.91
C LEU A 128 -11.08 8.23 3.68
N GLU A 129 -11.01 9.41 3.09
CA GLU A 129 -11.55 10.63 3.69
C GLU A 129 -13.05 10.53 3.95
N GLU A 130 -13.82 10.09 2.94
CA GLU A 130 -15.27 9.88 3.08
C GLU A 130 -15.58 8.82 4.14
N THR A 131 -14.85 7.70 4.11
CA THR A 131 -15.01 6.61 5.07
C THR A 131 -14.79 7.07 6.51
N LEU A 132 -13.70 7.76 6.78
CA LEU A 132 -13.38 8.26 8.13
C LEU A 132 -14.41 9.29 8.60
N LYS A 133 -14.85 10.18 7.72
CA LYS A 133 -15.92 11.15 8.01
C LYS A 133 -17.24 10.46 8.34
N TYR A 134 -17.62 9.44 7.58
CA TYR A 134 -18.82 8.64 7.84
C TYR A 134 -18.76 7.95 9.20
N LEU A 135 -17.60 7.46 9.59
CA LEU A 135 -17.36 6.82 10.90
C LEU A 135 -17.20 7.85 12.05
N GLY A 136 -17.42 9.12 11.78
CA GLY A 136 -17.45 10.18 12.81
C GLY A 136 -16.09 10.79 13.14
N TRP A 137 -15.01 10.43 12.41
CA TRP A 137 -13.71 11.03 12.64
C TRP A 137 -13.62 12.46 12.08
N GLN A 138 -13.08 13.37 12.90
CA GLN A 138 -12.90 14.78 12.52
C GLN A 138 -11.48 15.01 12.02
N ALA A 139 -11.33 15.11 10.71
CA ALA A 139 -10.05 15.42 10.08
C ALA A 139 -9.60 16.85 10.38
N LYS A 140 -8.30 17.04 10.59
CA LYS A 140 -7.68 18.38 10.70
C LYS A 140 -7.43 19.02 9.34
N GLY A 141 -7.32 18.20 8.29
CA GLY A 141 -7.12 18.62 6.91
C GLY A 141 -7.66 17.58 5.95
N ASN A 142 -7.86 17.95 4.70
CA ASN A 142 -8.43 17.12 3.65
C ASN A 142 -7.35 16.21 3.07
N LEU A 143 -7.55 14.88 3.14
CA LEU A 143 -6.59 13.88 2.64
C LEU A 143 -6.33 14.03 1.14
N LEU A 144 -7.40 14.15 0.36
CA LEU A 144 -7.32 14.26 -1.09
C LEU A 144 -6.57 15.51 -1.53
N GLU A 145 -6.95 16.67 -0.98
CA GLU A 145 -6.34 17.97 -1.28
C GLU A 145 -4.84 17.97 -0.93
N GLN A 146 -4.50 17.45 0.24
CA GLN A 146 -3.10 17.40 0.68
C GLN A 146 -2.28 16.46 -0.21
N PHE A 147 -2.81 15.30 -0.58
CA PHE A 147 -2.13 14.42 -1.52
C PHE A 147 -1.86 15.11 -2.86
N GLN A 148 -2.88 15.75 -3.45
CA GLN A 148 -2.74 16.52 -4.69
C GLN A 148 -1.67 17.60 -4.59
N LYS A 149 -1.68 18.36 -3.51
CA LYS A 149 -0.68 19.41 -3.24
C LYS A 149 0.75 18.88 -3.25
N TYR A 150 0.99 17.74 -2.59
CA TYR A 150 2.33 17.14 -2.54
C TYR A 150 2.73 16.45 -3.85
N MET A 151 1.76 16.08 -4.70
CA MET A 151 2.06 15.57 -6.04
C MET A 151 2.40 16.68 -7.04
N THR A 152 1.93 17.91 -6.84
CA THR A 152 2.13 19.02 -7.77
C THR A 152 3.29 19.95 -7.41
N ASN A 153 3.77 19.96 -6.16
CA ASN A 153 4.76 20.90 -5.66
C ASN A 153 6.23 20.44 -5.76
N GLU A 154 6.52 19.44 -6.62
CA GLU A 154 7.91 19.04 -6.95
C GLU A 154 8.18 19.07 -8.44
#